data_94d16f546bbf0057b16b1f5b7dd870fd
#
_entry.id   94d16f546bbf0057b16b1f5b7dd870fd
#
_cell.length_a   1.000
_cell.length_b   1.000
_cell.length_c   1.000
_cell.angle_alpha   90.00
_cell.angle_beta   90.00
_cell.angle_gamma   90.00
#
_symmetry.space_group_name_H-M   'P 1'
#
loop_
_entity.id
_entity.type
_entity.pdbx_description
1 polymer ?
#
loop_
_entity_poly.entity_id
_entity_poly.type
_entity_poly.pdbx_seq_one_letter_code
_entity_poly.pdbx_strand_id
1 'polypeptide(L)'
;FEVGKQALDFLVSHSGTRKNLEVDFFGGEPLMNFDVVKQLVAYARSIEKEAGKNFRFTLTTNGMLIDQDVIDFCNKEMSNVVLSLDGRKEVHDRFRVDYAGHGSYDKIVPKFQDLVRQRGGKDYYMRGTFTHHKPDFLNDIKAMLDLGFTELSMEPVVTAKGDPSGLTEEDLPIIMEQYEDLARLQ
;
A
#
# COMPACT_ATOMS: atom_id res chain seq x y z
N PHE A 1 2.13 -21.52 -2.49
CA PHE A 1 2.70 -21.39 -3.82
C PHE A 1 1.73 -21.91 -4.90
N GLU A 2 1.21 -23.13 -4.79
CA GLU A 2 0.40 -23.79 -5.84
C GLU A 2 -0.84 -22.97 -6.25
N VAL A 3 -1.57 -22.42 -5.30
CA VAL A 3 -2.75 -21.58 -5.58
C VAL A 3 -2.35 -20.31 -6.34
N GLY A 4 -1.28 -19.64 -5.90
CA GLY A 4 -0.78 -18.44 -6.58
C GLY A 4 -0.27 -18.74 -7.99
N LYS A 5 0.40 -19.89 -8.18
CA LYS A 5 0.81 -20.35 -9.52
C LYS A 5 -0.39 -20.54 -10.43
N GLN A 6 -1.44 -21.23 -9.96
CA GLN A 6 -2.66 -21.42 -10.75
C GLN A 6 -3.34 -20.09 -11.09
N ALA A 7 -3.33 -19.11 -10.20
CA ALA A 7 -3.85 -17.78 -10.45
C ALA A 7 -3.06 -17.03 -11.55
N LEU A 8 -1.73 -17.16 -11.56
CA LEU A 8 -0.88 -16.61 -12.63
C LEU A 8 -1.14 -17.29 -13.98
N ASP A 9 -1.26 -18.63 -14.01
CA ASP A 9 -1.59 -19.38 -15.22
C ASP A 9 -2.97 -18.98 -15.75
N PHE A 10 -3.96 -18.81 -14.85
CA PHE A 10 -5.29 -18.32 -15.20
C PHE A 10 -5.23 -16.91 -15.80
N LEU A 11 -4.49 -16.00 -15.18
CA LEU A 11 -4.33 -14.62 -15.66
C LEU A 11 -3.73 -14.61 -17.08
N VAL A 12 -2.68 -15.39 -17.33
CA VAL A 12 -2.07 -15.51 -18.65
C VAL A 12 -3.07 -16.04 -19.69
N SER A 13 -3.76 -17.15 -19.39
CA SER A 13 -4.67 -17.81 -20.33
C SER A 13 -5.91 -16.97 -20.68
N HIS A 14 -6.33 -16.06 -19.76
CA HIS A 14 -7.52 -15.22 -19.96
C HIS A 14 -7.19 -13.77 -20.36
N SER A 15 -5.92 -13.42 -20.48
CA SER A 15 -5.51 -12.05 -20.83
C SER A 15 -5.61 -11.70 -22.32
N GLY A 16 -5.88 -12.68 -23.20
CA GLY A 16 -6.00 -12.47 -24.65
C GLY A 16 -4.75 -11.78 -25.22
N THR A 17 -4.93 -10.69 -25.93
CA THR A 17 -3.84 -9.92 -26.58
C THR A 17 -3.14 -8.91 -25.66
N ARG A 18 -3.57 -8.76 -24.41
CA ARG A 18 -2.95 -7.84 -23.46
C ARG A 18 -1.53 -8.31 -23.15
N LYS A 19 -0.56 -7.43 -23.35
CA LYS A 19 0.86 -7.72 -23.10
C LYS A 19 1.24 -7.51 -21.64
N ASN A 20 0.79 -6.42 -21.03
CA ASN A 20 1.10 -6.07 -19.64
C ASN A 20 0.05 -6.67 -18.72
N LEU A 21 0.50 -7.41 -17.73
CA LEU A 21 -0.33 -8.03 -16.69
C LEU A 21 0.11 -7.51 -15.33
N GLU A 22 -0.84 -7.06 -14.52
CA GLU A 22 -0.54 -6.52 -13.20
C GLU A 22 -0.94 -7.53 -12.13
N VAL A 23 -0.07 -7.71 -11.16
CA VAL A 23 -0.26 -8.61 -10.02
C VAL A 23 0.06 -7.83 -8.76
N ASP A 24 -0.92 -7.72 -7.86
CA ASP A 24 -0.75 -7.07 -6.57
C ASP A 24 -0.69 -8.13 -5.45
N PHE A 25 0.42 -8.14 -4.72
CA PHE A 25 0.55 -8.89 -3.49
C PHE A 25 -0.06 -8.07 -2.35
N PHE A 26 -1.31 -8.39 -2.07
CA PHE A 26 -2.18 -7.73 -1.11
C PHE A 26 -2.82 -8.76 -0.14
N GLY A 27 -3.60 -8.29 0.80
CA GLY A 27 -4.27 -9.14 1.78
C GLY A 27 -3.60 -9.00 3.14
N GLY A 28 -3.88 -9.71 4.21
CA GLY A 28 -3.34 -9.53 5.54
C GLY A 28 -1.99 -8.76 5.59
N GLU A 29 -0.87 -9.46 5.48
CA GLU A 29 0.48 -8.88 5.29
C GLU A 29 1.31 -9.84 4.41
N PRO A 30 1.61 -9.47 3.16
CA PRO A 30 2.33 -10.36 2.23
C PRO A 30 3.74 -10.72 2.71
N LEU A 31 4.41 -9.84 3.45
CA LEU A 31 5.75 -10.10 3.97
C LEU A 31 5.79 -11.22 5.01
N MET A 32 4.67 -11.60 5.61
CA MET A 32 4.59 -12.80 6.46
C MET A 32 4.79 -14.10 5.67
N ASN A 33 4.62 -14.05 4.36
CA ASN A 33 4.83 -15.19 3.46
C ASN A 33 5.75 -14.81 2.29
N PHE A 34 6.79 -14.05 2.59
CA PHE A 34 7.65 -13.41 1.62
C PHE A 34 8.36 -14.40 0.69
N ASP A 35 8.72 -15.59 1.18
CA ASP A 35 9.31 -16.62 0.35
C ASP A 35 8.35 -17.10 -0.76
N VAL A 36 7.06 -17.16 -0.49
CA VAL A 36 6.07 -17.49 -1.52
C VAL A 36 5.92 -16.33 -2.52
N VAL A 37 5.97 -15.07 -2.07
CA VAL A 37 5.99 -13.90 -2.97
C VAL A 37 7.20 -14.00 -3.93
N LYS A 38 8.40 -14.26 -3.40
CA LYS A 38 9.62 -14.44 -4.21
C LYS A 38 9.49 -15.58 -5.22
N GLN A 39 8.93 -16.71 -4.81
CA GLN A 39 8.70 -17.86 -5.68
C GLN A 39 7.69 -17.55 -6.82
N LEU A 40 6.60 -16.85 -6.51
CA LEU A 40 5.59 -16.48 -7.50
C LEU A 40 6.13 -15.47 -8.52
N VAL A 41 6.91 -14.49 -8.08
CA VAL A 41 7.60 -13.56 -8.97
C VAL A 41 8.57 -14.30 -9.89
N ALA A 42 9.40 -15.19 -9.33
CA ALA A 42 10.33 -15.98 -10.13
C ALA A 42 9.61 -16.87 -11.16
N TYR A 43 8.50 -17.48 -10.75
CA TYR A 43 7.66 -18.28 -11.66
C TYR A 43 7.10 -17.41 -12.79
N ALA A 44 6.48 -16.27 -12.48
CA ALA A 44 5.92 -15.38 -13.49
C ALA A 44 7.00 -14.93 -14.49
N ARG A 45 8.20 -14.53 -14.00
CA ARG A 45 9.34 -14.17 -14.87
C ARG A 45 9.76 -15.32 -15.79
N SER A 46 9.68 -16.57 -15.30
CA SER A 46 10.08 -17.74 -16.12
C SER A 46 9.14 -18.00 -17.31
N ILE A 47 7.86 -17.62 -17.20
CA ILE A 47 6.85 -17.85 -18.25
C ILE A 47 6.64 -16.64 -19.18
N GLU A 48 7.15 -15.44 -18.84
CA GLU A 48 6.92 -14.19 -19.57
C GLU A 48 7.23 -14.31 -21.06
N LYS A 49 8.40 -14.84 -21.38
CA LYS A 49 8.90 -14.90 -22.76
C LYS A 49 8.05 -15.82 -23.65
N GLU A 50 7.72 -17.01 -23.15
CA GLU A 50 6.92 -18.00 -23.87
C GLU A 50 5.49 -17.52 -24.05
N ALA A 51 4.90 -16.94 -23.00
CA ALA A 51 3.55 -16.40 -23.01
C ALA A 51 3.42 -15.09 -23.80
N GLY A 52 4.52 -14.42 -24.13
CA GLY A 52 4.51 -13.10 -24.77
C GLY A 52 3.93 -12.01 -23.85
N LYS A 53 4.12 -12.14 -22.54
CA LYS A 53 3.59 -11.26 -21.50
C LYS A 53 4.70 -10.52 -20.80
N ASN A 54 4.33 -9.45 -20.09
CA ASN A 54 5.18 -8.67 -19.21
C ASN A 54 4.43 -8.46 -17.89
N PHE A 55 4.94 -9.05 -16.81
CA PHE A 55 4.33 -8.87 -15.48
C PHE A 55 4.86 -7.62 -14.79
N ARG A 56 3.92 -6.85 -14.23
CA ARG A 56 4.19 -5.73 -13.35
C ARG A 56 3.66 -6.10 -11.96
N PHE A 57 4.53 -6.02 -10.96
CA PHE A 57 4.19 -6.41 -9.60
C PHE A 57 4.04 -5.18 -8.72
N THR A 58 3.03 -5.21 -7.87
CA THR A 58 2.83 -4.29 -6.74
C THR A 58 2.89 -5.09 -5.44
N LEU A 59 3.49 -4.53 -4.41
CA LEU A 59 3.48 -5.05 -3.05
C LEU A 59 2.87 -4.02 -2.12
N THR A 60 1.81 -4.41 -1.39
CA THR A 60 1.19 -3.57 -0.36
C THR A 60 1.55 -4.09 1.03
N THR A 61 2.16 -3.27 1.87
CA THR A 61 2.65 -3.72 3.18
C THR A 61 2.34 -2.73 4.31
N ASN A 62 2.16 -3.26 5.52
CA ASN A 62 2.08 -2.48 6.75
C ASN A 62 3.46 -2.04 7.29
N GLY A 63 4.55 -2.46 6.68
CA GLY A 63 5.91 -2.02 6.96
C GLY A 63 6.61 -2.71 8.13
N MET A 64 5.92 -3.47 8.96
CA MET A 64 6.50 -4.07 10.16
C MET A 64 7.68 -5.00 9.87
N LEU A 65 7.62 -5.72 8.75
CA LEU A 65 8.61 -6.72 8.35
C LEU A 65 9.61 -6.22 7.29
N ILE A 66 9.60 -4.94 6.94
CA ILE A 66 10.59 -4.38 6.02
C ILE A 66 11.97 -4.47 6.66
N ASP A 67 12.90 -5.04 5.91
CA ASP A 67 14.34 -5.11 6.14
C ASP A 67 15.09 -4.89 4.82
N GLN A 68 16.41 -5.04 4.81
CA GLN A 68 17.21 -4.82 3.61
C GLN A 68 16.91 -5.84 2.48
N ASP A 69 16.63 -7.11 2.80
CA ASP A 69 16.25 -8.13 1.79
C ASP A 69 14.95 -7.74 1.08
N VAL A 70 13.96 -7.26 1.83
CA VAL A 70 12.70 -6.74 1.28
C VAL A 70 12.94 -5.53 0.38
N ILE A 71 13.77 -4.57 0.82
CA ILE A 71 14.09 -3.35 0.04
C ILE A 71 14.76 -3.73 -1.27
N ASP A 72 15.77 -4.60 -1.21
CA ASP A 72 16.53 -5.03 -2.40
C ASP A 72 15.62 -5.77 -3.39
N PHE A 73 14.77 -6.67 -2.88
CA PHE A 73 13.81 -7.38 -3.71
C PHE A 73 12.78 -6.44 -4.34
N CYS A 74 12.19 -5.52 -3.55
CA CYS A 74 11.23 -4.55 -4.07
C CYS A 74 11.87 -3.65 -5.14
N ASN A 75 13.10 -3.22 -4.93
CA ASN A 75 13.81 -2.37 -5.90
C ASN A 75 14.16 -3.13 -7.19
N LYS A 76 14.31 -4.43 -7.13
CA LYS A 76 14.59 -5.27 -8.30
C LYS A 76 13.33 -5.66 -9.05
N GLU A 77 12.31 -6.12 -8.36
CA GLU A 77 11.19 -6.85 -8.97
C GLU A 77 9.86 -6.07 -8.97
N MET A 78 9.63 -5.15 -8.00
CA MET A 78 8.35 -4.46 -7.87
C MET A 78 8.32 -3.19 -8.71
N SER A 79 7.33 -3.11 -9.60
CA SER A 79 7.03 -1.88 -10.36
C SER A 79 6.54 -0.78 -9.43
N ASN A 80 5.74 -1.15 -8.42
CA ASN A 80 5.21 -0.23 -7.43
C ASN A 80 5.23 -0.84 -6.02
N VAL A 81 5.35 -0.01 -4.99
CA VAL A 81 5.22 -0.42 -3.58
C VAL A 81 4.24 0.49 -2.88
N VAL A 82 3.24 -0.10 -2.24
CA VAL A 82 2.23 0.61 -1.45
C VAL A 82 2.54 0.46 0.03
N LEU A 83 2.71 1.59 0.71
CA LEU A 83 3.11 1.67 2.10
C LEU A 83 1.93 2.17 2.94
N SER A 84 1.41 1.33 3.84
CA SER A 84 0.22 1.65 4.61
C SER A 84 0.53 2.59 5.77
N LEU A 85 0.18 3.87 5.63
CA LEU A 85 0.34 4.91 6.65
C LEU A 85 -0.88 5.84 6.62
N ASP A 86 -1.56 5.98 7.76
CA ASP A 86 -2.81 6.77 7.84
C ASP A 86 -2.58 8.25 8.17
N GLY A 87 -1.32 8.73 8.18
CA GLY A 87 -0.97 10.12 8.40
C GLY A 87 -0.34 10.37 9.78
N ARG A 88 -0.92 11.25 10.60
CA ARG A 88 -0.43 11.59 11.94
C ARG A 88 -0.35 10.36 12.84
N LYS A 89 0.61 10.36 13.77
CA LYS A 89 0.86 9.24 14.68
C LYS A 89 -0.39 8.79 15.44
N GLU A 90 -1.14 9.71 16.02
CA GLU A 90 -2.33 9.40 16.80
C GLU A 90 -3.49 8.85 15.95
N VAL A 91 -3.54 9.20 14.65
CA VAL A 91 -4.50 8.64 13.69
C VAL A 91 -4.11 7.22 13.33
N HIS A 92 -2.85 7.03 12.95
CA HIS A 92 -2.30 5.73 12.57
C HIS A 92 -2.36 4.72 13.72
N ASP A 93 -1.83 5.08 14.89
CA ASP A 93 -1.70 4.19 16.04
C ASP A 93 -3.05 3.83 16.70
N ARG A 94 -4.14 4.53 16.35
CA ARG A 94 -5.49 4.17 16.79
C ARG A 94 -5.95 2.83 16.21
N PHE A 95 -5.58 2.52 14.96
CA PHE A 95 -6.07 1.35 14.25
C PHE A 95 -4.97 0.36 13.89
N ARG A 96 -3.72 0.82 13.74
CA ARG A 96 -2.61 -0.02 13.33
C ARG A 96 -1.67 -0.28 14.50
N VAL A 97 -2.07 -1.27 15.28
CA VAL A 97 -1.31 -1.73 16.44
C VAL A 97 -0.61 -3.05 16.17
N ASP A 98 0.45 -3.33 16.91
CA ASP A 98 1.11 -4.62 16.93
C ASP A 98 0.32 -5.65 17.77
N TYR A 99 0.78 -6.89 17.82
CA TYR A 99 0.14 -7.95 18.61
C TYR A 99 0.08 -7.68 20.13
N ALA A 100 0.91 -6.76 20.62
CA ALA A 100 0.90 -6.34 22.02
C ALA A 100 -0.03 -5.12 22.26
N GLY A 101 -0.68 -4.61 21.22
CA GLY A 101 -1.57 -3.45 21.30
C GLY A 101 -0.85 -2.10 21.27
N HIS A 102 0.46 -2.08 20.96
CA HIS A 102 1.21 -0.83 20.81
C HIS A 102 1.11 -0.31 19.39
N GLY A 103 1.03 1.00 19.22
CA GLY A 103 1.06 1.65 17.91
C GLY A 103 2.30 1.27 17.09
N SER A 104 2.11 1.18 15.78
CA SER A 104 3.18 0.76 14.85
C SER A 104 3.95 1.93 14.22
N TYR A 105 3.47 3.16 14.34
CA TYR A 105 4.00 4.34 13.67
C TYR A 105 5.51 4.52 13.81
N ASP A 106 6.01 4.58 15.04
CA ASP A 106 7.44 4.81 15.31
C ASP A 106 8.34 3.68 14.79
N LYS A 107 7.78 2.48 14.58
CA LYS A 107 8.51 1.32 14.06
C LYS A 107 8.59 1.34 12.53
N ILE A 108 7.52 1.80 11.86
CA ILE A 108 7.41 1.67 10.40
C ILE A 108 7.89 2.92 9.65
N VAL A 109 7.70 4.13 10.19
CA VAL A 109 8.08 5.37 9.50
C VAL A 109 9.54 5.40 9.09
N PRO A 110 10.53 5.07 9.96
CA PRO A 110 11.92 5.03 9.54
C PRO A 110 12.19 4.00 8.42
N LYS A 111 11.50 2.86 8.45
CA LYS A 111 11.62 1.82 7.41
C LYS A 111 11.05 2.28 6.08
N PHE A 112 9.93 3.00 6.09
CA PHE A 112 9.33 3.58 4.89
C PHE A 112 10.23 4.65 4.27
N GLN A 113 10.78 5.53 5.11
CA GLN A 113 11.73 6.55 4.64
C GLN A 113 12.98 5.91 4.02
N ASP A 114 13.49 4.84 4.61
CA ASP A 114 14.66 4.12 4.09
C ASP A 114 14.35 3.42 2.76
N LEU A 115 13.21 2.72 2.67
CA LEU A 115 12.75 2.10 1.44
C LEU A 115 12.57 3.14 0.32
N VAL A 116 11.85 4.23 0.57
CA VAL A 116 11.59 5.28 -0.43
C VAL A 116 12.91 5.91 -0.92
N ARG A 117 13.83 6.22 -0.01
CA ARG A 117 15.15 6.73 -0.35
C ARG A 117 15.92 5.78 -1.29
N GLN A 118 15.89 4.47 -0.99
CA GLN A 118 16.60 3.46 -1.76
C GLN A 118 15.90 3.09 -3.07
N ARG A 119 14.63 3.45 -3.26
CA ARG A 119 13.93 3.23 -4.55
C ARG A 119 14.48 4.10 -5.69
N GLY A 120 15.15 5.23 -5.41
CA GLY A 120 15.82 6.04 -6.40
C GLY A 120 14.89 6.58 -7.49
N GLY A 121 13.66 7.00 -7.14
CA GLY A 121 12.69 7.53 -8.08
C GLY A 121 11.76 6.48 -8.74
N LYS A 122 11.81 5.22 -8.34
CA LYS A 122 10.81 4.22 -8.75
C LYS A 122 9.50 4.42 -8.03
N ASP A 123 8.40 4.00 -8.65
CA ASP A 123 7.04 4.21 -8.15
C ASP A 123 6.82 3.62 -6.75
N TYR A 124 6.21 4.41 -5.92
CA TYR A 124 5.65 4.04 -4.61
C TYR A 124 4.48 4.97 -4.30
N TYR A 125 3.63 4.62 -3.37
CA TYR A 125 2.78 5.59 -2.70
C TYR A 125 2.43 5.17 -1.27
N MET A 126 2.22 6.18 -0.44
CA MET A 126 1.64 6.01 0.88
C MET A 126 0.13 5.88 0.73
N ARG A 127 -0.44 4.87 1.36
CA ARG A 127 -1.89 4.67 1.37
C ARG A 127 -2.42 4.80 2.78
N GLY A 128 -3.22 5.83 3.01
CA GLY A 128 -3.89 6.09 4.27
C GLY A 128 -5.41 5.99 4.18
N THR A 129 -6.04 5.81 5.32
CA THR A 129 -7.49 5.75 5.44
C THR A 129 -7.96 6.73 6.52
N PHE A 130 -8.91 7.60 6.18
CA PHE A 130 -9.53 8.48 7.16
C PHE A 130 -10.91 7.96 7.60
N THR A 131 -11.30 8.31 8.83
CA THR A 131 -12.50 7.79 9.49
C THR A 131 -13.30 8.91 10.13
N HIS A 132 -14.50 8.60 10.60
CA HIS A 132 -15.32 9.50 11.43
C HIS A 132 -14.56 10.12 12.59
N HIS A 133 -13.63 9.37 13.22
CA HIS A 133 -12.87 9.89 14.37
C HIS A 133 -11.94 11.06 14.03
N LYS A 134 -11.47 11.14 12.79
CA LYS A 134 -10.58 12.19 12.27
C LYS A 134 -10.85 12.40 10.78
N PRO A 135 -11.93 13.12 10.42
CA PRO A 135 -12.27 13.38 9.03
C PRO A 135 -11.40 14.50 8.42
N ASP A 136 -10.54 15.15 9.22
CA ASP A 136 -9.61 16.23 8.83
C ASP A 136 -8.35 15.71 8.14
N PHE A 137 -8.51 14.85 7.13
CA PHE A 137 -7.46 14.06 6.50
C PHE A 137 -6.36 14.90 5.81
N LEU A 138 -6.62 16.16 5.48
CA LEU A 138 -5.60 17.05 4.92
C LEU A 138 -4.43 17.27 5.89
N ASN A 139 -4.69 17.25 7.20
CA ASN A 139 -3.63 17.29 8.20
C ASN A 139 -2.77 16.03 8.20
N ASP A 140 -3.37 14.89 7.85
CA ASP A 140 -2.65 13.62 7.69
C ASP A 140 -1.78 13.62 6.43
N ILE A 141 -2.30 14.16 5.33
CA ILE A 141 -1.52 14.41 4.10
C ILE A 141 -0.32 15.31 4.40
N LYS A 142 -0.54 16.45 5.07
CA LYS A 142 0.54 17.38 5.43
C LYS A 142 1.60 16.70 6.32
N ALA A 143 1.18 15.92 7.30
CA ALA A 143 2.10 15.17 8.14
C ALA A 143 2.96 14.17 7.34
N MET A 144 2.39 13.51 6.33
CA MET A 144 3.16 12.62 5.45
C MET A 144 4.12 13.39 4.54
N LEU A 145 3.72 14.58 4.04
CA LEU A 145 4.60 15.46 3.27
C LEU A 145 5.79 15.95 4.13
N ASP A 146 5.55 16.31 5.40
CA ASP A 146 6.60 16.72 6.35
C ASP A 146 7.61 15.60 6.64
N LEU A 147 7.19 14.34 6.52
CA LEU A 147 8.08 13.17 6.59
C LEU A 147 8.90 12.93 5.32
N GLY A 148 8.62 13.70 4.24
CA GLY A 148 9.31 13.61 2.95
C GLY A 148 8.65 12.66 1.94
N PHE A 149 7.43 12.18 2.20
CA PHE A 149 6.67 11.38 1.24
C PHE A 149 5.90 12.30 0.28
N THR A 150 6.03 12.07 -1.03
CA THR A 150 5.43 12.91 -2.07
C THR A 150 4.32 12.22 -2.86
N GLU A 151 4.30 10.89 -2.86
CA GLU A 151 3.29 10.09 -3.54
C GLU A 151 2.28 9.58 -2.51
N LEU A 152 1.08 10.15 -2.50
CA LEU A 152 0.09 9.95 -1.43
C LEU A 152 -1.28 9.58 -1.98
N SER A 153 -1.96 8.66 -1.30
CA SER A 153 -3.37 8.32 -1.50
C SER A 153 -4.09 8.27 -0.16
N MET A 154 -5.17 9.04 -0.02
CA MET A 154 -6.04 9.03 1.16
C MET A 154 -7.44 8.61 0.76
N GLU A 155 -7.96 7.57 1.40
CA GLU A 155 -9.24 6.98 1.07
C GLU A 155 -10.20 7.03 2.27
N PRO A 156 -11.51 7.24 2.04
CA PRO A 156 -12.50 7.11 3.09
C PRO A 156 -12.58 5.65 3.56
N VAL A 157 -12.79 5.46 4.86
CA VAL A 157 -13.03 4.11 5.39
C VAL A 157 -14.34 3.54 4.86
N VAL A 158 -14.32 2.26 4.52
CA VAL A 158 -15.53 1.48 4.21
C VAL A 158 -15.77 0.50 5.34
N THR A 159 -16.91 0.65 6.04
CA THR A 159 -17.23 -0.14 7.23
C THR A 159 -18.63 -0.77 7.11
N ALA A 160 -18.90 -1.73 7.99
CA ALA A 160 -20.27 -2.24 8.18
C ALA A 160 -21.17 -1.14 8.76
N LYS A 161 -22.47 -1.23 8.47
CA LYS A 161 -23.45 -0.28 9.03
C LYS A 161 -23.44 -0.32 10.56
N GLY A 162 -23.28 0.85 11.18
CA GLY A 162 -23.25 1.01 12.63
C GLY A 162 -21.87 0.88 13.27
N ASP A 163 -20.82 0.69 12.47
CA ASP A 163 -19.44 0.78 12.98
C ASP A 163 -19.13 2.22 13.39
N PRO A 164 -18.61 2.45 14.61
CA PRO A 164 -18.31 3.80 15.10
C PRO A 164 -17.21 4.54 14.35
N SER A 165 -16.42 3.83 13.53
CA SER A 165 -15.40 4.43 12.67
C SER A 165 -15.94 4.86 11.30
N GLY A 166 -17.16 4.40 10.95
CA GLY A 166 -17.81 4.70 9.69
C GLY A 166 -18.13 6.19 9.54
N LEU A 167 -17.91 6.72 8.36
CA LEU A 167 -18.29 8.10 8.03
C LEU A 167 -19.81 8.27 8.03
N THR A 168 -20.25 9.43 8.47
CA THR A 168 -21.66 9.81 8.58
C THR A 168 -21.95 11.06 7.73
N GLU A 169 -23.23 11.42 7.60
CA GLU A 169 -23.61 12.65 6.93
C GLU A 169 -23.07 13.91 7.64
N GLU A 170 -22.82 13.83 8.94
CA GLU A 170 -22.25 14.93 9.73
C GLU A 170 -20.79 15.22 9.36
N ASP A 171 -20.07 14.24 8.82
CA ASP A 171 -18.66 14.40 8.39
C ASP A 171 -18.55 15.06 7.01
N LEU A 172 -19.60 15.00 6.18
CA LEU A 172 -19.56 15.46 4.80
C LEU A 172 -19.12 16.91 4.64
N PRO A 173 -19.61 17.89 5.44
CA PRO A 173 -19.15 19.28 5.31
C PRO A 173 -17.63 19.41 5.51
N ILE A 174 -17.09 18.71 6.52
CA ILE A 174 -15.65 18.73 6.81
C ILE A 174 -14.88 18.09 5.64
N ILE A 175 -15.31 16.92 5.18
CA ILE A 175 -14.66 16.19 4.08
C ILE A 175 -14.66 17.03 2.80
N MET A 176 -15.75 17.70 2.48
CA MET A 176 -15.83 18.59 1.30
C MET A 176 -14.82 19.74 1.40
N GLU A 177 -14.74 20.40 2.56
CA GLU A 177 -13.74 21.45 2.82
C GLU A 177 -12.31 20.93 2.66
N GLN A 178 -12.02 19.72 3.20
CA GLN A 178 -10.69 19.10 3.06
C GLN A 178 -10.32 18.87 1.59
N TYR A 179 -11.25 18.41 0.74
CA TYR A 179 -10.98 18.21 -0.69
C TYR A 179 -10.81 19.55 -1.42
N GLU A 180 -11.59 20.56 -1.08
CA GLU A 180 -11.42 21.91 -1.67
C GLU A 180 -10.07 22.52 -1.30
N ASP A 181 -9.66 22.39 -0.05
CA ASP A 181 -8.37 22.88 0.42
C ASP A 181 -7.19 22.09 -0.17
N LEU A 182 -7.32 20.76 -0.31
CA LEU A 182 -6.34 19.95 -1.01
C LEU A 182 -6.15 20.40 -2.46
N ALA A 183 -7.25 20.68 -3.17
CA ALA A 183 -7.19 21.16 -4.56
C ALA A 183 -6.53 22.55 -4.70
N ARG A 184 -6.50 23.34 -3.63
CA ARG A 184 -5.80 24.65 -3.62
C ARG A 184 -4.30 24.52 -3.32
N LEU A 185 -3.85 23.37 -2.79
CA LEU A 185 -2.44 23.11 -2.47
C LEU A 185 -1.65 22.60 -3.67
N GLN A 186 -2.33 22.13 -4.71
CA GLN A 186 -1.73 21.69 -5.98
C GLN A 186 -1.47 22.90 -6.89
#